data_b0485974eef5284fba14a07e95f3a059
#
_entry.id   b0485974eef5284fba14a07e95f3a059
#
_cell.length_a   1.000
_cell.length_b   1.000
_cell.length_c   1.000
_cell.angle_alpha   90.00
_cell.angle_beta   90.00
_cell.angle_gamma   90.00
#
_symmetry.space_group_name_H-M   'P 1'
#
loop_
_entity.id
_entity.type
_entity.pdbx_description
1 polymer ?
#
loop_
_entity_poly.entity_id
_entity_poly.type
_entity_poly.pdbx_seq_one_letter_code
_entity_poly.pdbx_strand_id
1 'polypeptide(L)'
;MKIGFIGLGNMGGSLARLVAQEERFRSELLLANRSRDKAEKIAAEVGGQPVSNAEVFAQAEVIFLGIKPAQFADLLADYREILEKRDSLLLVSMAAGLPLETLEKLTPSHHRWIRMMPNIPVAVGEGVITYALSQQANQADEDLLRELLSSAGLLVKLEEKQLDAATALAGCGPAFVYLFIEALADAGVRAGLSRDISLQLANQTLLGAAKLSQVSGQHPAQLKDQVCSPAGSTIAGVASLEENSFRGTVMDAVQAAYKRTQELGKK
;
A
#
# COMPACT_ATOMS: atom_id res chain seq x y z
N MET A 1 12.68 17.66 11.78
CA MET A 1 11.94 17.50 10.50
C MET A 1 10.48 17.20 10.82
N LYS A 2 9.54 18.03 10.41
CA LYS A 2 8.12 17.80 10.63
C LYS A 2 7.51 16.96 9.49
N ILE A 3 6.72 15.94 9.85
CA ILE A 3 6.12 14.99 8.93
C ILE A 3 4.60 15.14 8.99
N GLY A 4 3.99 15.55 7.90
CA GLY A 4 2.56 15.82 7.81
C GLY A 4 1.77 14.63 7.24
N PHE A 5 0.60 14.37 7.80
CA PHE A 5 -0.39 13.44 7.24
C PHE A 5 -1.71 14.19 7.10
N ILE A 6 -2.22 14.26 5.88
CA ILE A 6 -3.57 14.78 5.57
C ILE A 6 -4.42 13.63 5.07
N GLY A 7 -5.49 13.31 5.81
CA GLY A 7 -6.34 12.17 5.50
C GLY A 7 -5.89 10.89 6.21
N LEU A 8 -6.42 10.70 7.41
CA LEU A 8 -6.12 9.57 8.29
C LEU A 8 -7.15 8.44 8.13
N GLY A 9 -7.47 8.09 6.89
CA GLY A 9 -8.25 6.90 6.55
C GLY A 9 -7.51 5.60 6.93
N ASN A 10 -7.97 4.46 6.41
CA ASN A 10 -7.30 3.18 6.70
C ASN A 10 -5.81 3.24 6.34
N MET A 11 -5.48 3.73 5.14
CA MET A 11 -4.09 3.76 4.67
C MET A 11 -3.27 4.85 5.35
N GLY A 12 -3.73 6.11 5.35
CA GLY A 12 -2.99 7.21 5.99
C GLY A 12 -2.78 6.99 7.49
N GLY A 13 -3.79 6.44 8.17
CA GLY A 13 -3.67 6.08 9.59
C GLY A 13 -2.70 4.92 9.83
N SER A 14 -2.66 3.90 8.95
CA SER A 14 -1.68 2.81 9.06
C SER A 14 -0.26 3.30 8.86
N LEU A 15 -0.03 4.15 7.85
CA LEU A 15 1.30 4.72 7.60
C LEU A 15 1.74 5.68 8.72
N ALA A 16 0.83 6.47 9.29
CA ALA A 16 1.17 7.33 10.43
C ALA A 16 1.62 6.49 11.65
N ARG A 17 0.92 5.37 11.93
CA ARG A 17 1.32 4.44 12.99
C ARG A 17 2.66 3.78 12.70
N LEU A 18 2.91 3.42 11.45
CA LEU A 18 4.14 2.81 11.03
C LEU A 18 5.33 3.76 11.20
N VAL A 19 5.22 5.00 10.71
CA VAL A 19 6.27 6.02 10.89
C VAL A 19 6.52 6.29 12.37
N ALA A 20 5.48 6.25 13.21
CA ALA A 20 5.61 6.44 14.65
C ALA A 20 6.29 5.27 15.40
N GLN A 21 6.55 4.14 14.76
CA GLN A 21 7.34 3.06 15.38
C GLN A 21 8.77 3.51 15.63
N GLU A 22 9.29 4.37 14.76
CA GLU A 22 10.56 5.04 14.98
C GLU A 22 10.40 6.21 15.99
N GLU A 23 10.94 6.07 17.19
CA GLU A 23 10.75 7.02 18.30
C GLU A 23 11.11 8.47 17.93
N ARG A 24 12.16 8.64 17.12
CA ARG A 24 12.63 9.96 16.62
C ARG A 24 11.60 10.72 15.78
N PHE A 25 10.61 10.03 15.20
CA PHE A 25 9.59 10.66 14.36
C PHE A 25 8.28 10.97 15.12
N ARG A 26 8.04 10.35 16.26
CA ARG A 26 6.76 10.47 16.99
C ARG A 26 6.36 11.92 17.28
N SER A 27 7.26 12.69 17.86
CA SER A 27 7.02 14.10 18.22
C SER A 27 6.96 15.03 17.00
N GLU A 28 7.37 14.54 15.83
CA GLU A 28 7.45 15.30 14.60
C GLU A 28 6.19 15.14 13.71
N LEU A 29 5.27 14.24 14.10
CA LEU A 29 4.06 13.95 13.32
C LEU A 29 3.01 15.03 13.49
N LEU A 30 2.59 15.64 12.38
CA LEU A 30 1.47 16.56 12.27
C LEU A 30 0.31 15.83 11.57
N LEU A 31 -0.80 15.64 12.28
CA LEU A 31 -1.87 14.77 11.89
C LEU A 31 -3.16 15.55 11.62
N ALA A 32 -3.58 15.62 10.37
CA ALA A 32 -4.79 16.32 9.95
C ALA A 32 -5.80 15.37 9.31
N ASN A 33 -7.07 15.55 9.65
CA ASN A 33 -8.18 14.81 9.05
C ASN A 33 -9.44 15.68 9.07
N ARG A 34 -10.36 15.46 8.12
CA ARG A 34 -11.64 16.17 8.08
C ARG A 34 -12.44 16.01 9.39
N SER A 35 -12.45 14.82 9.98
CA SER A 35 -12.96 14.61 11.35
C SER A 35 -11.80 14.81 12.33
N ARG A 36 -11.88 15.83 13.15
CA ARG A 36 -10.86 16.18 14.14
C ARG A 36 -10.69 15.06 15.18
N ASP A 37 -11.78 14.47 15.65
CA ASP A 37 -11.77 13.36 16.62
C ASP A 37 -10.89 12.20 16.14
N LYS A 38 -10.90 11.92 14.82
CA LYS A 38 -10.06 10.87 14.25
C LYS A 38 -8.58 11.23 14.29
N ALA A 39 -8.23 12.49 14.04
CA ALA A 39 -6.86 12.96 14.15
C ALA A 39 -6.38 12.92 15.60
N GLU A 40 -7.21 13.35 16.55
CA GLU A 40 -6.93 13.31 17.99
C GLU A 40 -6.74 11.86 18.49
N LYS A 41 -7.61 10.94 18.07
CA LYS A 41 -7.47 9.52 18.40
C LYS A 41 -6.14 8.94 17.93
N ILE A 42 -5.78 9.16 16.67
CA ILE A 42 -4.52 8.64 16.12
C ILE A 42 -3.33 9.34 16.77
N ALA A 43 -3.40 10.64 17.00
CA ALA A 43 -2.35 11.41 17.69
C ALA A 43 -2.08 10.85 19.10
N ALA A 44 -3.12 10.53 19.86
CA ALA A 44 -3.00 9.91 21.18
C ALA A 44 -2.35 8.50 21.11
N GLU A 45 -2.63 7.74 20.04
CA GLU A 45 -2.03 6.41 19.83
C GLU A 45 -0.54 6.50 19.45
N VAL A 46 -0.15 7.47 18.61
CA VAL A 46 1.19 7.53 18.00
C VAL A 46 2.13 8.58 18.62
N GLY A 47 1.63 9.44 19.47
CA GLY A 47 2.43 10.52 20.08
C GLY A 47 2.62 11.76 19.21
N GLY A 48 1.85 11.88 18.10
CA GLY A 48 1.85 13.05 17.21
C GLY A 48 0.95 14.18 17.69
N GLN A 49 0.86 15.24 16.88
CA GLN A 49 0.06 16.42 17.16
C GLN A 49 -1.14 16.49 16.20
N PRO A 50 -2.39 16.55 16.70
CA PRO A 50 -3.57 16.79 15.89
C PRO A 50 -3.64 18.27 15.53
N VAL A 51 -3.54 18.57 14.22
CA VAL A 51 -3.48 19.94 13.68
C VAL A 51 -4.45 20.13 12.52
N SER A 52 -4.62 21.38 12.06
CA SER A 52 -5.36 21.67 10.83
C SER A 52 -4.53 21.36 9.57
N ASN A 53 -5.19 21.24 8.42
CA ASN A 53 -4.49 21.12 7.13
C ASN A 53 -3.58 22.33 6.87
N ALA A 54 -4.00 23.54 7.26
CA ALA A 54 -3.19 24.76 7.13
C ALA A 54 -1.88 24.66 7.89
N GLU A 55 -1.92 24.15 9.13
CA GLU A 55 -0.72 23.95 9.95
C GLU A 55 0.18 22.87 9.37
N VAL A 56 -0.38 21.79 8.79
CA VAL A 56 0.42 20.78 8.08
C VAL A 56 1.17 21.42 6.91
N PHE A 57 0.46 22.15 6.03
CA PHE A 57 1.08 22.79 4.87
C PHE A 57 2.10 23.86 5.28
N ALA A 58 1.87 24.56 6.40
CA ALA A 58 2.76 25.60 6.87
C ALA A 58 4.04 25.07 7.53
N GLN A 59 4.02 23.90 8.18
CA GLN A 59 5.10 23.47 9.07
C GLN A 59 5.80 22.19 8.59
N ALA A 60 5.13 21.27 7.90
CA ALA A 60 5.72 19.99 7.49
C ALA A 60 6.77 20.18 6.39
N GLU A 61 7.75 19.30 6.33
CA GLU A 61 8.78 19.22 5.28
C GLU A 61 8.46 18.11 4.28
N VAL A 62 7.78 17.05 4.76
CA VAL A 62 7.18 16.00 3.94
C VAL A 62 5.72 15.81 4.31
N ILE A 63 4.84 15.69 3.32
CA ILE A 63 3.38 15.59 3.54
C ILE A 63 2.82 14.39 2.80
N PHE A 64 2.26 13.44 3.55
CA PHE A 64 1.51 12.31 3.02
C PHE A 64 0.05 12.67 2.83
N LEU A 65 -0.45 12.54 1.60
CA LEU A 65 -1.82 12.87 1.20
C LEU A 65 -2.64 11.59 1.02
N GLY A 66 -3.37 11.20 2.07
CA GLY A 66 -4.24 10.01 2.14
C GLY A 66 -5.71 10.31 1.87
N ILE A 67 -5.99 11.20 0.95
CA ILE A 67 -7.34 11.63 0.54
C ILE A 67 -7.76 10.98 -0.78
N LYS A 68 -9.06 11.06 -1.11
CA LYS A 68 -9.58 10.54 -2.39
C LYS A 68 -9.10 11.39 -3.56
N PRO A 69 -8.85 10.81 -4.76
CA PRO A 69 -8.38 11.55 -5.93
C PRO A 69 -9.16 12.81 -6.24
N ALA A 70 -10.50 12.76 -6.19
CA ALA A 70 -11.37 13.90 -6.45
C ALA A 70 -11.24 15.08 -5.47
N GLN A 71 -10.56 14.89 -4.35
CA GLN A 71 -10.38 15.93 -3.32
C GLN A 71 -9.06 16.71 -3.46
N PHE A 72 -8.16 16.26 -4.34
CA PHE A 72 -6.82 16.86 -4.46
C PHE A 72 -6.87 18.30 -4.97
N ALA A 73 -7.63 18.54 -6.04
CA ALA A 73 -7.72 19.87 -6.66
C ALA A 73 -8.25 20.91 -5.66
N ASP A 74 -9.35 20.61 -4.99
CA ASP A 74 -9.97 21.52 -4.02
C ASP A 74 -9.02 21.75 -2.83
N LEU A 75 -8.47 20.66 -2.24
CA LEU A 75 -7.55 20.78 -1.11
C LEU A 75 -6.34 21.65 -1.45
N LEU A 76 -5.69 21.42 -2.58
CA LEU A 76 -4.47 22.16 -2.94
C LEU A 76 -4.78 23.61 -3.35
N ALA A 77 -5.96 23.88 -3.92
CA ALA A 77 -6.42 25.22 -4.22
C ALA A 77 -6.71 26.03 -2.95
N ASP A 78 -7.37 25.42 -1.94
CA ASP A 78 -7.68 26.08 -0.66
C ASP A 78 -6.41 26.56 0.08
N TYR A 79 -5.29 25.87 -0.10
CA TYR A 79 -4.01 26.19 0.58
C TYR A 79 -2.93 26.73 -0.35
N ARG A 80 -3.31 27.19 -1.56
CA ARG A 80 -2.39 27.66 -2.59
C ARG A 80 -1.48 28.78 -2.09
N GLU A 81 -2.02 29.77 -1.36
CA GLU A 81 -1.24 30.88 -0.84
C GLU A 81 -0.14 30.45 0.15
N ILE A 82 -0.41 29.39 0.93
CA ILE A 82 0.59 28.82 1.84
C ILE A 82 1.67 28.11 1.01
N LEU A 83 1.26 27.30 0.03
CA LEU A 83 2.18 26.57 -0.85
C LEU A 83 3.08 27.52 -1.66
N GLU A 84 2.56 28.66 -2.14
CA GLU A 84 3.35 29.66 -2.89
C GLU A 84 4.44 30.31 -2.03
N LYS A 85 4.22 30.45 -0.71
CA LYS A 85 5.16 31.07 0.23
C LYS A 85 6.17 30.10 0.84
N ARG A 86 5.95 28.82 0.67
CA ARG A 86 6.83 27.77 1.20
C ARG A 86 8.01 27.52 0.28
N ASP A 87 9.16 27.19 0.89
CA ASP A 87 10.22 26.53 0.17
C ASP A 87 9.75 25.17 -0.36
N SER A 88 10.58 24.50 -1.16
CA SER A 88 10.24 23.23 -1.78
C SER A 88 9.83 22.18 -0.74
N LEU A 89 8.57 21.70 -0.83
CA LEU A 89 8.01 20.62 -0.03
C LEU A 89 8.14 19.30 -0.77
N LEU A 90 8.25 18.21 -0.03
CA LEU A 90 8.03 16.87 -0.55
C LEU A 90 6.57 16.46 -0.31
N LEU A 91 5.82 16.26 -1.36
CA LEU A 91 4.41 15.83 -1.33
C LEU A 91 4.32 14.37 -1.78
N VAL A 92 3.69 13.52 -0.97
CA VAL A 92 3.56 12.09 -1.22
C VAL A 92 2.08 11.76 -1.41
N SER A 93 1.70 11.44 -2.65
CA SER A 93 0.33 11.07 -3.00
C SER A 93 0.11 9.56 -2.91
N MET A 94 -0.98 9.16 -2.25
CA MET A 94 -1.48 7.77 -2.22
C MET A 94 -2.75 7.60 -3.08
N ALA A 95 -3.03 8.53 -3.96
CA ALA A 95 -4.24 8.54 -4.79
C ALA A 95 -4.11 7.59 -5.99
N ALA A 96 -5.01 6.61 -6.07
CA ALA A 96 -5.10 5.77 -7.25
C ALA A 96 -5.58 6.57 -8.47
N GLY A 97 -4.96 6.33 -9.62
CA GLY A 97 -5.37 6.92 -10.89
C GLY A 97 -5.07 8.42 -11.05
N LEU A 98 -4.29 9.05 -10.17
CA LEU A 98 -3.90 10.46 -10.28
C LEU A 98 -2.42 10.56 -10.68
N PRO A 99 -2.09 10.87 -11.96
CA PRO A 99 -0.72 10.93 -12.45
C PRO A 99 0.11 12.05 -11.84
N LEU A 100 1.43 11.89 -11.81
CA LEU A 100 2.38 12.91 -11.36
C LEU A 100 2.22 14.23 -12.14
N GLU A 101 2.07 14.16 -13.46
CA GLU A 101 1.83 15.36 -14.28
C GLU A 101 0.60 16.15 -13.81
N THR A 102 -0.46 15.48 -13.37
CA THR A 102 -1.64 16.15 -12.84
C THR A 102 -1.36 16.75 -11.46
N LEU A 103 -0.68 16.00 -10.59
CA LEU A 103 -0.30 16.47 -9.24
C LEU A 103 0.61 17.71 -9.30
N GLU A 104 1.59 17.69 -10.20
CA GLU A 104 2.52 18.81 -10.41
C GLU A 104 1.81 20.08 -10.87
N LYS A 105 0.75 19.98 -11.68
CA LYS A 105 -0.06 21.13 -12.12
C LYS A 105 -0.92 21.75 -11.02
N LEU A 106 -1.19 21.00 -9.95
CA LEU A 106 -2.00 21.48 -8.82
C LEU A 106 -1.21 22.30 -7.82
N THR A 107 0.12 22.32 -7.89
CA THR A 107 1.00 23.04 -6.96
C THR A 107 2.01 23.90 -7.71
N PRO A 108 2.65 24.90 -7.04
CA PRO A 108 3.82 25.58 -7.57
C PRO A 108 4.92 24.61 -8.01
N SER A 109 5.58 24.88 -9.13
CA SER A 109 6.51 23.98 -9.81
C SER A 109 7.79 23.63 -9.03
N HIS A 110 8.07 24.32 -7.93
CA HIS A 110 9.23 24.07 -7.08
C HIS A 110 8.98 22.97 -6.03
N HIS A 111 7.74 22.48 -5.88
CA HIS A 111 7.43 21.35 -5.01
C HIS A 111 7.76 20.03 -5.69
N ARG A 112 8.13 19.05 -4.87
CA ARG A 112 8.56 17.72 -5.30
C ARG A 112 7.48 16.71 -4.97
N TRP A 113 7.24 15.77 -5.88
CA TRP A 113 6.19 14.78 -5.72
C TRP A 113 6.72 13.37 -5.76
N ILE A 114 6.14 12.54 -4.90
CA ILE A 114 6.21 11.08 -5.01
C ILE A 114 4.78 10.57 -5.12
N ARG A 115 4.50 9.80 -6.16
CA ARG A 115 3.27 9.02 -6.27
C ARG A 115 3.56 7.63 -5.77
N MET A 116 2.83 7.16 -4.74
CA MET A 116 3.00 5.82 -4.19
C MET A 116 1.68 5.08 -4.04
N MET A 117 1.76 3.76 -4.13
CA MET A 117 0.62 2.85 -3.97
C MET A 117 0.97 1.80 -2.92
N PRO A 118 0.60 2.03 -1.66
CA PRO A 118 0.71 1.05 -0.59
C PRO A 118 -0.46 0.08 -0.61
N ASN A 119 -0.28 -1.10 -0.01
CA ASN A 119 -1.36 -2.06 0.24
C ASN A 119 -1.63 -2.25 1.74
N ILE A 120 -2.75 -2.86 2.09
CA ILE A 120 -3.22 -3.01 3.47
C ILE A 120 -2.23 -3.71 4.40
N PRO A 121 -1.45 -4.75 3.98
CA PRO A 121 -0.50 -5.43 4.87
C PRO A 121 0.65 -4.56 5.40
N VAL A 122 0.81 -3.30 4.97
CA VAL A 122 1.72 -2.33 5.63
C VAL A 122 1.40 -2.17 7.12
N ALA A 123 0.16 -2.41 7.53
CA ALA A 123 -0.25 -2.33 8.94
C ALA A 123 0.44 -3.35 9.85
N VAL A 124 1.00 -4.41 9.28
CA VAL A 124 1.72 -5.48 9.99
C VAL A 124 3.17 -5.61 9.52
N GLY A 125 3.69 -4.62 8.78
CA GLY A 125 5.08 -4.61 8.30
C GLY A 125 5.36 -5.55 7.12
N GLU A 126 4.34 -6.14 6.52
CA GLU A 126 4.46 -7.09 5.40
C GLU A 126 3.75 -6.55 4.13
N GLY A 127 3.76 -5.24 3.99
CA GLY A 127 3.14 -4.58 2.85
C GLY A 127 4.03 -4.52 1.62
N VAL A 128 3.41 -4.07 0.52
CA VAL A 128 4.10 -3.65 -0.69
C VAL A 128 3.76 -2.19 -0.93
N ILE A 129 4.79 -1.38 -1.12
CA ILE A 129 4.67 0.03 -1.51
C ILE A 129 5.41 0.21 -2.83
N THR A 130 4.66 0.44 -3.91
CA THR A 130 5.26 0.84 -5.19
C THR A 130 5.22 2.35 -5.33
N TYR A 131 6.25 2.96 -5.92
CA TYR A 131 6.31 4.42 -6.04
C TYR A 131 7.07 4.88 -7.27
N ALA A 132 6.77 6.10 -7.70
CA ALA A 132 7.48 6.84 -8.73
C ALA A 132 7.74 8.27 -8.27
N LEU A 133 8.84 8.85 -8.74
CA LEU A 133 9.30 10.19 -8.40
C LEU A 133 8.94 11.15 -9.53
N SER A 134 8.55 12.38 -9.21
CA SER A 134 8.47 13.48 -10.16
C SER A 134 9.88 13.88 -10.64
N GLN A 135 9.95 14.70 -11.69
CA GLN A 135 11.23 15.17 -12.20
C GLN A 135 11.98 16.08 -11.20
N GLN A 136 11.26 16.78 -10.34
CA GLN A 136 11.83 17.64 -9.30
C GLN A 136 12.31 16.88 -8.06
N ALA A 137 11.79 15.65 -7.86
CA ALA A 137 12.21 14.81 -6.74
C ALA A 137 13.58 14.16 -7.03
N ASN A 138 14.39 14.05 -6.00
CA ASN A 138 15.77 13.60 -6.11
C ASN A 138 16.08 12.38 -5.22
N GLN A 139 17.34 11.94 -5.19
CA GLN A 139 17.75 10.78 -4.41
C GLN A 139 17.53 10.97 -2.90
N ALA A 140 17.71 12.18 -2.38
CA ALA A 140 17.49 12.43 -0.96
C ALA A 140 16.01 12.29 -0.57
N ASP A 141 15.08 12.64 -1.48
CA ASP A 141 13.65 12.44 -1.26
C ASP A 141 13.28 10.94 -1.26
N GLU A 142 13.91 10.17 -2.13
CA GLU A 142 13.76 8.72 -2.16
C GLU A 142 14.31 8.07 -0.90
N ASP A 143 15.50 8.47 -0.46
CA ASP A 143 16.13 7.95 0.75
C ASP A 143 15.28 8.28 1.97
N LEU A 144 14.74 9.50 2.06
CA LEU A 144 13.82 9.90 3.11
C LEU A 144 12.53 9.04 3.10
N LEU A 145 11.92 8.82 1.94
CA LEU A 145 10.73 7.95 1.84
C LEU A 145 11.04 6.55 2.34
N ARG A 146 12.17 5.98 1.92
CA ARG A 146 12.61 4.64 2.33
C ARG A 146 12.89 4.56 3.83
N GLU A 147 13.48 5.60 4.40
CA GLU A 147 13.74 5.70 5.83
C GLU A 147 12.42 5.75 6.62
N LEU A 148 11.50 6.63 6.25
CA LEU A 148 10.19 6.78 6.90
C LEU A 148 9.33 5.51 6.85
N LEU A 149 9.47 4.71 5.79
CA LEU A 149 8.65 3.53 5.54
C LEU A 149 9.44 2.22 5.64
N SER A 150 10.61 2.23 6.31
CA SER A 150 11.51 1.08 6.42
C SER A 150 10.87 -0.17 7.02
N SER A 151 9.92 0.01 7.94
CA SER A 151 9.18 -1.08 8.58
C SER A 151 7.87 -1.46 7.86
N ALA A 152 7.59 -0.90 6.67
CA ALA A 152 6.34 -1.18 5.93
C ALA A 152 6.33 -2.53 5.19
N GLY A 153 7.50 -3.10 4.92
CA GLY A 153 7.70 -4.27 4.08
C GLY A 153 8.53 -3.94 2.83
N LEU A 154 8.08 -4.34 1.65
CA LEU A 154 8.80 -4.17 0.39
C LEU A 154 8.49 -2.82 -0.26
N LEU A 155 9.52 -2.00 -0.48
CA LEU A 155 9.44 -0.75 -1.24
C LEU A 155 10.08 -0.92 -2.63
N VAL A 156 9.30 -0.67 -3.70
CA VAL A 156 9.75 -0.85 -5.08
C VAL A 156 9.56 0.44 -5.87
N LYS A 157 10.67 1.01 -6.33
CA LYS A 157 10.64 2.11 -7.29
C LYS A 157 10.31 1.59 -8.68
N LEU A 158 9.38 2.25 -9.35
CA LEU A 158 8.93 1.90 -10.71
C LEU A 158 8.91 3.15 -11.59
N GLU A 159 8.92 2.94 -12.90
CA GLU A 159 8.46 4.00 -13.81
C GLU A 159 6.96 4.24 -13.58
N GLU A 160 6.51 5.48 -13.64
CA GLU A 160 5.11 5.81 -13.32
C GLU A 160 4.09 4.99 -14.12
N LYS A 161 4.38 4.73 -15.42
CA LYS A 161 3.51 3.92 -16.28
C LYS A 161 3.25 2.49 -15.78
N GLN A 162 4.11 1.98 -14.88
CA GLN A 162 4.00 0.64 -14.31
C GLN A 162 3.17 0.60 -13.01
N LEU A 163 2.92 1.76 -12.38
CA LEU A 163 2.21 1.83 -11.09
C LEU A 163 0.80 1.26 -11.16
N ASP A 164 0.09 1.43 -12.27
CA ASP A 164 -1.27 0.91 -12.40
C ASP A 164 -1.30 -0.64 -12.46
N ALA A 165 -0.32 -1.25 -13.14
CA ALA A 165 -0.15 -2.70 -13.15
C ALA A 165 0.26 -3.22 -11.76
N ALA A 166 1.19 -2.53 -11.10
CA ALA A 166 1.59 -2.85 -9.74
C ALA A 166 0.43 -2.71 -8.74
N THR A 167 -0.43 -1.70 -8.94
CA THR A 167 -1.65 -1.51 -8.14
C THR A 167 -2.61 -2.70 -8.31
N ALA A 168 -2.82 -3.16 -9.54
CA ALA A 168 -3.67 -4.32 -9.80
C ALA A 168 -3.12 -5.60 -9.15
N LEU A 169 -1.81 -5.80 -9.22
CA LEU A 169 -1.14 -6.98 -8.65
C LEU A 169 -1.03 -6.91 -7.12
N ALA A 170 -0.42 -5.86 -6.59
CA ALA A 170 -0.07 -5.77 -5.17
C ALA A 170 -1.11 -5.00 -4.35
N GLY A 171 -1.73 -3.96 -4.91
CA GLY A 171 -2.78 -3.19 -4.25
C GLY A 171 -4.07 -3.99 -4.08
N CYS A 172 -4.53 -4.68 -5.13
CA CYS A 172 -5.72 -5.51 -5.13
C CYS A 172 -5.44 -6.95 -4.63
N GLY A 173 -4.21 -7.42 -4.78
CA GLY A 173 -3.78 -8.78 -4.44
C GLY A 173 -4.21 -9.31 -3.08
N PRO A 174 -4.14 -8.53 -1.98
CA PRO A 174 -4.59 -8.99 -0.67
C PRO A 174 -6.04 -9.50 -0.66
N ALA A 175 -6.94 -8.88 -1.43
CA ALA A 175 -8.33 -9.35 -1.53
C ALA A 175 -8.43 -10.75 -2.19
N PHE A 176 -7.60 -11.00 -3.21
CA PHE A 176 -7.54 -12.29 -3.88
C PHE A 176 -6.97 -13.37 -2.97
N VAL A 177 -5.95 -13.01 -2.17
CA VAL A 177 -5.36 -13.90 -1.15
C VAL A 177 -6.38 -14.23 -0.05
N TYR A 178 -7.19 -13.27 0.40
CA TYR A 178 -8.24 -13.54 1.40
C TYR A 178 -9.30 -14.50 0.87
N LEU A 179 -9.71 -14.39 -0.40
CA LEU A 179 -10.60 -15.37 -1.03
C LEU A 179 -9.98 -16.78 -1.03
N PHE A 180 -8.68 -16.88 -1.30
CA PHE A 180 -8.00 -18.17 -1.29
C PHE A 180 -7.86 -18.75 0.12
N ILE A 181 -7.58 -17.92 1.14
CA ILE A 181 -7.57 -18.33 2.56
C ILE A 181 -8.94 -18.87 2.95
N GLU A 182 -10.01 -18.15 2.62
CA GLU A 182 -11.38 -18.55 2.93
C GLU A 182 -11.73 -19.89 2.27
N ALA A 183 -11.41 -20.05 0.98
CA ALA A 183 -11.65 -21.30 0.25
C ALA A 183 -10.88 -22.50 0.85
N LEU A 184 -9.63 -22.31 1.26
CA LEU A 184 -8.87 -23.35 1.96
C LEU A 184 -9.49 -23.71 3.31
N ALA A 185 -9.94 -22.70 4.07
CA ALA A 185 -10.59 -22.95 5.34
C ALA A 185 -11.93 -23.69 5.16
N ASP A 186 -12.73 -23.35 4.15
CA ASP A 186 -13.96 -24.07 3.80
C ASP A 186 -13.68 -25.52 3.40
N ALA A 187 -12.62 -25.76 2.64
CA ALA A 187 -12.18 -27.11 2.30
C ALA A 187 -11.78 -27.92 3.54
N GLY A 188 -11.11 -27.29 4.50
CA GLY A 188 -10.78 -27.92 5.81
C GLY A 188 -12.03 -28.34 6.58
N VAL A 189 -13.04 -27.44 6.65
CA VAL A 189 -14.32 -27.76 7.28
C VAL A 189 -15.05 -28.91 6.54
N ARG A 190 -15.06 -28.90 5.22
CA ARG A 190 -15.62 -29.98 4.40
C ARG A 190 -14.91 -31.32 4.65
N ALA A 191 -13.62 -31.28 5.00
CA ALA A 191 -12.83 -32.46 5.35
C ALA A 191 -12.98 -32.90 6.82
N GLY A 192 -13.79 -32.19 7.65
CA GLY A 192 -14.11 -32.56 9.03
C GLY A 192 -13.35 -31.77 10.11
N LEU A 193 -12.55 -30.75 9.75
CA LEU A 193 -11.91 -29.89 10.73
C LEU A 193 -12.88 -28.82 11.25
N SER A 194 -12.64 -28.31 12.47
CA SER A 194 -13.38 -27.14 12.95
C SER A 194 -13.00 -25.89 12.13
N ARG A 195 -13.90 -24.88 12.09
CA ARG A 195 -13.65 -23.60 11.39
C ARG A 195 -12.39 -22.91 11.89
N ASP A 196 -12.17 -22.83 13.19
CA ASP A 196 -11.04 -22.13 13.80
C ASP A 196 -9.71 -22.78 13.43
N ILE A 197 -9.65 -24.12 13.50
CA ILE A 197 -8.47 -24.87 13.09
C ILE A 197 -8.22 -24.70 11.58
N SER A 198 -9.26 -24.78 10.76
CA SER A 198 -9.14 -24.61 9.30
C SER A 198 -8.58 -23.24 8.92
N LEU A 199 -9.05 -22.17 9.57
CA LEU A 199 -8.53 -20.81 9.35
C LEU A 199 -7.07 -20.67 9.79
N GLN A 200 -6.70 -21.21 10.96
CA GLN A 200 -5.31 -21.18 11.43
C GLN A 200 -4.36 -21.91 10.46
N LEU A 201 -4.74 -23.09 10.01
CA LEU A 201 -3.95 -23.88 9.06
C LEU A 201 -3.84 -23.19 7.69
N ALA A 202 -4.93 -22.65 7.15
CA ALA A 202 -4.92 -21.93 5.88
C ALA A 202 -4.02 -20.69 5.91
N ASN A 203 -4.15 -19.85 6.95
CA ASN A 203 -3.30 -18.68 7.13
C ASN A 203 -1.81 -19.05 7.22
N GLN A 204 -1.46 -20.01 8.07
CA GLN A 204 -0.08 -20.41 8.26
C GLN A 204 0.52 -21.06 7.00
N THR A 205 -0.29 -21.82 6.26
CA THR A 205 0.15 -22.44 5.00
C THR A 205 0.53 -21.40 3.96
N LEU A 206 -0.31 -20.37 3.75
CA LEU A 206 0.01 -19.31 2.80
C LEU A 206 1.21 -18.48 3.25
N LEU A 207 1.26 -18.09 4.52
CA LEU A 207 2.37 -17.34 5.08
C LEU A 207 3.69 -18.10 4.88
N GLY A 208 3.71 -19.40 5.23
CA GLY A 208 4.91 -20.24 5.11
C GLY A 208 5.36 -20.44 3.66
N ALA A 209 4.41 -20.71 2.75
CA ALA A 209 4.71 -20.89 1.33
C ALA A 209 5.26 -19.62 0.68
N ALA A 210 4.64 -18.45 0.95
CA ALA A 210 5.12 -17.17 0.46
C ALA A 210 6.52 -16.85 1.01
N LYS A 211 6.75 -17.05 2.31
CA LYS A 211 8.03 -16.80 2.96
C LYS A 211 9.13 -17.70 2.40
N LEU A 212 8.84 -19.00 2.23
CA LEU A 212 9.79 -19.94 1.65
C LEU A 212 10.16 -19.56 0.21
N SER A 213 9.18 -19.18 -0.62
CA SER A 213 9.43 -18.71 -1.97
C SER A 213 10.32 -17.46 -2.00
N GLN A 214 10.07 -16.50 -1.11
CA GLN A 214 10.85 -15.28 -1.00
C GLN A 214 12.30 -15.53 -0.57
N VAL A 215 12.50 -16.38 0.45
CA VAL A 215 13.83 -16.62 1.06
C VAL A 215 14.68 -17.54 0.19
N SER A 216 14.08 -18.57 -0.42
CA SER A 216 14.83 -19.53 -1.24
C SER A 216 15.26 -18.98 -2.61
N GLY A 217 14.54 -18.00 -3.12
CA GLY A 217 14.73 -17.51 -4.49
C GLY A 217 14.42 -18.53 -5.59
N GLN A 218 13.89 -19.71 -5.21
CA GLN A 218 13.54 -20.76 -6.17
C GLN A 218 12.25 -20.38 -6.93
N HIS A 219 12.18 -20.82 -8.18
CA HIS A 219 10.97 -20.65 -8.97
C HIS A 219 9.79 -21.40 -8.32
N PRO A 220 8.58 -20.80 -8.20
CA PRO A 220 7.43 -21.45 -7.57
C PRO A 220 7.08 -22.83 -8.10
N ALA A 221 7.33 -23.13 -9.38
CA ALA A 221 7.14 -24.46 -9.93
C ALA A 221 8.05 -25.51 -9.29
N GLN A 222 9.31 -25.16 -9.00
CA GLN A 222 10.26 -26.06 -8.34
C GLN A 222 9.82 -26.36 -6.90
N LEU A 223 9.37 -25.33 -6.16
CA LEU A 223 8.83 -25.49 -4.82
C LEU A 223 7.57 -26.36 -4.81
N LYS A 224 6.69 -26.19 -5.79
CA LYS A 224 5.50 -27.03 -5.98
C LYS A 224 5.89 -28.50 -6.21
N ASP A 225 6.87 -28.75 -7.08
CA ASP A 225 7.31 -30.11 -7.40
C ASP A 225 7.93 -30.81 -6.19
N GLN A 226 8.63 -30.10 -5.32
CA GLN A 226 9.19 -30.66 -4.07
C GLN A 226 8.11 -31.16 -3.10
N VAL A 227 6.88 -30.65 -3.19
CA VAL A 227 5.76 -31.09 -2.33
C VAL A 227 4.92 -32.19 -3.01
N CYS A 228 5.11 -32.42 -4.31
CA CYS A 228 4.34 -33.37 -5.10
C CYS A 228 5.05 -34.71 -5.22
N SER A 229 4.69 -35.68 -4.37
CA SER A 229 5.14 -37.07 -4.53
C SER A 229 4.36 -37.81 -5.64
N PRO A 230 4.96 -38.80 -6.32
CA PRO A 230 4.26 -39.62 -7.31
C PRO A 230 3.00 -40.28 -6.73
N ALA A 231 1.87 -40.11 -7.40
CA ALA A 231 0.54 -40.60 -6.98
C ALA A 231 0.07 -40.08 -5.60
N GLY A 232 0.70 -39.02 -5.07
CA GLY A 232 0.38 -38.48 -3.75
C GLY A 232 -0.88 -37.60 -3.73
N SER A 233 -1.34 -37.25 -2.54
CA SER A 233 -2.50 -36.35 -2.34
C SER A 233 -2.27 -34.95 -2.90
N THR A 234 -1.03 -34.45 -2.80
CA THR A 234 -0.71 -33.09 -3.29
C THR A 234 -0.87 -33.00 -4.81
N ILE A 235 -0.33 -33.96 -5.58
CA ILE A 235 -0.45 -33.90 -7.04
C ILE A 235 -1.90 -34.08 -7.49
N ALA A 236 -2.72 -34.87 -6.79
CA ALA A 236 -4.14 -35.00 -7.07
C ALA A 236 -4.88 -33.65 -6.83
N GLY A 237 -4.57 -32.93 -5.75
CA GLY A 237 -5.10 -31.60 -5.51
C GLY A 237 -4.67 -30.56 -6.55
N VAL A 238 -3.39 -30.60 -6.95
CA VAL A 238 -2.87 -29.74 -8.03
C VAL A 238 -3.58 -30.01 -9.35
N ALA A 239 -3.78 -31.29 -9.73
CA ALA A 239 -4.51 -31.66 -10.95
C ALA A 239 -5.92 -31.05 -10.95
N SER A 240 -6.65 -31.16 -9.83
CA SER A 240 -7.98 -30.58 -9.70
C SER A 240 -7.99 -29.05 -9.90
N LEU A 241 -6.99 -28.33 -9.37
CA LEU A 241 -6.87 -26.88 -9.59
C LEU A 241 -6.59 -26.54 -11.06
N GLU A 242 -5.72 -27.30 -11.73
CA GLU A 242 -5.42 -27.09 -13.15
C GLU A 242 -6.63 -27.40 -14.06
N GLU A 243 -7.35 -28.48 -13.79
CA GLU A 243 -8.59 -28.84 -14.51
C GLU A 243 -9.66 -27.74 -14.42
N ASN A 244 -9.70 -27.01 -13.31
CA ASN A 244 -10.62 -25.88 -13.09
C ASN A 244 -10.01 -24.52 -13.46
N SER A 245 -8.96 -24.49 -14.29
CA SER A 245 -8.38 -23.27 -14.86
C SER A 245 -7.92 -22.26 -13.81
N PHE A 246 -7.45 -22.70 -12.64
CA PHE A 246 -7.05 -21.83 -11.53
C PHE A 246 -6.08 -20.72 -11.96
N ARG A 247 -5.06 -21.05 -12.75
CA ARG A 247 -4.07 -20.06 -13.22
C ARG A 247 -4.69 -18.99 -14.09
N GLY A 248 -5.53 -19.40 -15.05
CA GLY A 248 -6.25 -18.48 -15.93
C GLY A 248 -7.13 -17.52 -15.13
N THR A 249 -7.91 -18.06 -14.19
CA THR A 249 -8.79 -17.27 -13.32
C THR A 249 -8.02 -16.21 -12.51
N VAL A 250 -6.86 -16.56 -11.96
CA VAL A 250 -6.02 -15.59 -11.22
C VAL A 250 -5.47 -14.51 -12.15
N MET A 251 -4.99 -14.88 -13.33
CA MET A 251 -4.51 -13.91 -14.33
C MET A 251 -5.62 -12.96 -14.78
N ASP A 252 -6.82 -13.48 -15.04
CA ASP A 252 -7.98 -12.69 -15.44
C ASP A 252 -8.43 -11.72 -14.33
N ALA A 253 -8.37 -12.13 -13.06
CA ALA A 253 -8.68 -11.26 -11.94
C ALA A 253 -7.73 -10.04 -11.86
N VAL A 254 -6.43 -10.26 -12.03
CA VAL A 254 -5.43 -9.18 -12.07
C VAL A 254 -5.65 -8.29 -13.30
N GLN A 255 -5.94 -8.88 -14.48
CA GLN A 255 -6.21 -8.12 -15.70
C GLN A 255 -7.47 -7.24 -15.59
N ALA A 256 -8.54 -7.75 -14.96
CA ALA A 256 -9.75 -7.00 -14.70
C ALA A 256 -9.48 -5.81 -13.76
N ALA A 257 -8.71 -6.04 -12.69
CA ALA A 257 -8.30 -4.98 -11.76
C ALA A 257 -7.43 -3.91 -12.47
N TYR A 258 -6.49 -4.32 -13.33
CA TYR A 258 -5.65 -3.41 -14.11
C TYR A 258 -6.47 -2.51 -15.04
N LYS A 259 -7.38 -3.11 -15.83
CA LYS A 259 -8.29 -2.36 -16.71
C LYS A 259 -9.11 -1.33 -15.92
N ARG A 260 -9.64 -1.75 -14.75
CA ARG A 260 -10.42 -0.83 -13.91
C ARG A 260 -9.58 0.30 -13.33
N THR A 261 -8.34 0.02 -12.93
CA THR A 261 -7.41 1.06 -12.43
C THR A 261 -7.15 2.13 -13.50
N GLN A 262 -6.93 1.72 -14.75
CA GLN A 262 -6.76 2.65 -15.87
C GLN A 262 -8.01 3.49 -16.16
N GLU A 263 -9.21 2.92 -16.02
CA GLU A 263 -10.47 3.65 -16.19
C GLU A 263 -10.68 4.73 -15.11
N LEU A 264 -10.24 4.45 -13.88
CA LEU A 264 -10.33 5.41 -12.78
C LEU A 264 -9.41 6.62 -12.97
N GLY A 265 -8.27 6.42 -13.61
CA GLY A 265 -7.31 7.49 -13.92
C GLY A 265 -7.74 8.41 -15.08
N LYS A 266 -8.77 8.04 -15.85
CA LYS A 266 -9.28 8.84 -16.98
C LYS A 266 -10.47 9.75 -16.63
N LYS A 267 -10.95 9.69 -15.39
CA LYS A 267 -12.05 10.54 -14.88
C LYS A 267 -11.50 11.72 -14.10
#